data_2b0cc3f9d04a6d1ee3906770717aa90b
#
_entry.id   2b0cc3f9d04a6d1ee3906770717aa90b
#
_cell.length_a   1.000
_cell.length_b   1.000
_cell.length_c   1.000
_cell.angle_alpha   90.00
_cell.angle_beta   90.00
_cell.angle_gamma   90.00
#
_symmetry.space_group_name_H-M   'P 1'
#
loop_
_entity.id
_entity.type
_entity.pdbx_description
1 polymer ?
#
loop_
_entity_poly.entity_id
_entity_poly.type
_entity_poly.pdbx_seq_one_letter_code
_entity_poly.pdbx_strand_id
1 'polypeptide(L)'
;MIIIKSSYKDKVSLVPAVVVLYFHPVEMFDDHYFMKQALVEAQKAYDAEEVPVGAVVVIDNKIIARAHNLTERLNDVTAHAEMQAITSAAHFLNGKYLNDCSLYVTLEPCVMCMGAIYWSQLSKIVFGAKDKKRGYQQAHLQAHPKASVYGGVMADEAAALLQTFFQKKRT
;
A
#
# COMPACT_ATOMS: atom_id res chain seq x y z
N MET A 1 -20.35 -0.94 -37.40
CA MET A 1 -21.51 -1.74 -37.87
C MET A 1 -21.40 -1.81 -39.39
N ILE A 2 -20.84 -2.91 -39.91
CA ILE A 2 -20.72 -3.12 -41.35
C ILE A 2 -21.71 -4.23 -41.67
N ILE A 3 -22.75 -3.86 -42.44
CA ILE A 3 -23.76 -4.80 -42.96
C ILE A 3 -23.27 -5.26 -44.32
N ILE A 4 -22.94 -6.56 -44.44
CA ILE A 4 -22.74 -7.19 -45.72
C ILE A 4 -23.97 -8.04 -46.01
N LYS A 5 -24.80 -7.60 -46.96
CA LYS A 5 -25.85 -8.41 -47.54
C LYS A 5 -25.22 -9.39 -48.52
N SER A 6 -25.33 -10.68 -48.25
CA SER A 6 -25.14 -11.72 -49.26
C SER A 6 -26.38 -12.57 -49.33
N SER A 7 -27.02 -12.58 -50.48
CA SER A 7 -28.15 -13.44 -50.82
C SER A 7 -27.57 -14.78 -51.24
N TYR A 8 -27.76 -15.82 -50.42
CA TYR A 8 -27.74 -17.21 -50.89
C TYR A 8 -28.63 -18.05 -49.99
N LYS A 9 -29.45 -18.86 -50.66
CA LYS A 9 -30.48 -19.73 -50.08
C LYS A 9 -29.87 -20.90 -49.31
N ASP A 10 -30.54 -21.21 -48.20
CA ASP A 10 -30.64 -22.53 -47.58
C ASP A 10 -29.35 -23.25 -47.17
N LYS A 11 -28.88 -22.97 -45.94
CA LYS A 11 -28.49 -24.01 -44.96
C LYS A 11 -28.24 -23.34 -43.62
N VAL A 12 -29.14 -23.55 -42.66
CA VAL A 12 -28.89 -23.16 -41.26
C VAL A 12 -27.83 -24.10 -40.71
N SER A 13 -26.58 -23.68 -40.75
CA SER A 13 -25.53 -24.32 -39.97
C SER A 13 -25.52 -23.65 -38.59
N LEU A 14 -25.85 -24.43 -37.57
CA LEU A 14 -25.61 -24.05 -36.17
C LEU A 14 -24.12 -23.77 -35.98
N VAL A 15 -23.74 -22.48 -35.96
CA VAL A 15 -22.43 -22.08 -35.53
C VAL A 15 -22.43 -22.16 -33.98
N PRO A 16 -21.55 -22.95 -33.38
CA PRO A 16 -21.50 -22.98 -31.90
C PRO A 16 -21.20 -21.57 -31.40
N ALA A 17 -22.02 -21.12 -30.45
CA ALA A 17 -21.76 -19.85 -29.76
C ALA A 17 -20.37 -19.91 -29.14
N VAL A 18 -19.44 -19.16 -29.69
CA VAL A 18 -18.14 -18.96 -29.08
C VAL A 18 -18.38 -18.11 -27.82
N VAL A 19 -18.39 -18.75 -26.68
CA VAL A 19 -18.39 -18.06 -25.41
C VAL A 19 -17.01 -17.38 -25.28
N VAL A 20 -16.96 -16.11 -25.63
CA VAL A 20 -15.78 -15.29 -25.36
C VAL A 20 -15.78 -15.04 -23.85
N LEU A 21 -15.06 -15.88 -23.13
CA LEU A 21 -14.71 -15.59 -21.75
C LEU A 21 -13.82 -14.34 -21.77
N TYR A 22 -14.41 -13.20 -21.43
CA TYR A 22 -13.63 -12.02 -21.09
C TYR A 22 -12.88 -12.34 -19.80
N PHE A 23 -11.65 -12.81 -19.95
CA PHE A 23 -10.68 -12.72 -18.87
C PHE A 23 -10.44 -11.23 -18.61
N HIS A 24 -11.12 -10.68 -17.62
CA HIS A 24 -10.60 -9.48 -16.99
C HIS A 24 -9.24 -9.89 -16.44
N PRO A 25 -8.14 -9.24 -16.84
CA PRO A 25 -6.87 -9.46 -16.15
C PRO A 25 -7.16 -9.13 -14.68
N VAL A 26 -7.12 -10.13 -13.82
CA VAL A 26 -7.04 -9.90 -12.38
C VAL A 26 -5.84 -8.98 -12.25
N GLU A 27 -6.06 -7.73 -11.81
CA GLU A 27 -4.96 -6.82 -11.56
C GLU A 27 -4.07 -7.51 -10.54
N MET A 28 -2.97 -8.10 -11.02
CA MET A 28 -2.04 -8.90 -10.23
C MET A 28 -1.34 -8.03 -9.17
N PHE A 29 -1.57 -6.70 -9.23
CA PHE A 29 -0.95 -5.67 -8.40
C PHE A 29 -2.01 -4.69 -7.86
N ASP A 30 -2.94 -5.22 -7.06
CA ASP A 30 -3.94 -4.43 -6.34
C ASP A 30 -3.41 -3.91 -4.99
N ASP A 31 -4.22 -3.15 -4.26
CA ASP A 31 -3.86 -2.63 -2.94
C ASP A 31 -3.57 -3.76 -1.93
N HIS A 32 -4.21 -4.93 -2.07
CA HIS A 32 -3.94 -6.09 -1.22
C HIS A 32 -2.55 -6.67 -1.51
N TYR A 33 -2.15 -6.75 -2.78
CA TYR A 33 -0.81 -7.21 -3.14
C TYR A 33 0.27 -6.34 -2.49
N PHE A 34 0.18 -5.01 -2.62
CA PHE A 34 1.17 -4.11 -2.05
C PHE A 34 1.13 -4.07 -0.52
N MET A 35 -0.06 -4.20 0.09
CA MET A 35 -0.17 -4.30 1.54
C MET A 35 0.46 -5.60 2.07
N LYS A 36 0.33 -6.72 1.36
CA LYS A 36 1.08 -7.95 1.68
C LYS A 36 2.59 -7.73 1.68
N GLN A 37 3.09 -6.93 0.73
CA GLN A 37 4.51 -6.58 0.70
C GLN A 37 4.93 -5.70 1.89
N ALA A 38 4.06 -4.78 2.33
CA ALA A 38 4.29 -4.00 3.54
C ALA A 38 4.24 -4.89 4.80
N LEU A 39 3.35 -5.89 4.86
CA LEU A 39 3.32 -6.88 5.95
C LEU A 39 4.59 -7.74 6.02
N VAL A 40 5.19 -8.07 4.88
CA VAL A 40 6.51 -8.75 4.87
C VAL A 40 7.58 -7.88 5.52
N GLU A 41 7.56 -6.56 5.29
CA GLU A 41 8.48 -5.64 5.98
C GLU A 41 8.15 -5.51 7.48
N ALA A 42 6.86 -5.49 7.85
CA ALA A 42 6.45 -5.50 9.26
C ALA A 42 6.92 -6.76 10.01
N GLN A 43 6.92 -7.92 9.33
CA GLN A 43 7.47 -9.15 9.91
C GLN A 43 8.96 -9.04 10.18
N LYS A 44 9.74 -8.38 9.30
CA LYS A 44 11.17 -8.14 9.56
C LYS A 44 11.40 -7.25 10.78
N ALA A 45 10.56 -6.23 10.98
CA ALA A 45 10.58 -5.44 12.20
C ALA A 45 10.31 -6.31 13.44
N TYR A 46 9.26 -7.14 13.38
CA TYR A 46 8.93 -8.09 14.47
C TYR A 46 10.13 -8.99 14.84
N ASP A 47 10.76 -9.58 13.82
CA ASP A 47 11.89 -10.50 14.00
C ASP A 47 13.13 -9.78 14.56
N ALA A 48 13.26 -8.47 14.27
CA ALA A 48 14.29 -7.59 14.81
C ALA A 48 13.94 -6.96 16.17
N GLU A 49 12.84 -7.39 16.81
CA GLU A 49 12.31 -6.84 18.07
C GLU A 49 11.90 -5.35 18.02
N GLU A 50 11.69 -4.84 16.83
CA GLU A 50 11.11 -3.52 16.56
C GLU A 50 9.58 -3.58 16.55
N VAL A 51 8.91 -2.44 16.80
CA VAL A 51 7.45 -2.37 16.60
C VAL A 51 7.13 -2.77 15.17
N PRO A 52 6.26 -3.79 14.94
CA PRO A 52 6.09 -4.40 13.62
C PRO A 52 5.25 -3.53 12.68
N VAL A 53 5.88 -2.50 12.17
CA VAL A 53 5.34 -1.63 11.11
C VAL A 53 6.24 -1.74 9.89
N GLY A 54 5.62 -1.99 8.74
CA GLY A 54 6.29 -2.07 7.45
C GLY A 54 5.64 -1.16 6.44
N ALA A 55 6.42 -0.66 5.50
CA ALA A 55 5.98 0.25 4.46
C ALA A 55 6.64 -0.06 3.12
N VAL A 56 5.90 0.16 2.03
CA VAL A 56 6.44 0.13 0.68
C VAL A 56 5.96 1.36 -0.09
N VAL A 57 6.82 1.91 -0.95
CA VAL A 57 6.46 2.96 -1.90
C VAL A 57 6.43 2.39 -3.31
N VAL A 58 5.37 2.71 -4.04
CA VAL A 58 5.07 2.15 -5.36
C VAL A 58 4.88 3.27 -6.38
N ILE A 59 5.45 3.11 -7.56
CA ILE A 59 5.19 3.92 -8.77
C ILE A 59 5.02 2.97 -9.95
N ASP A 60 4.02 3.20 -10.81
CA ASP A 60 3.76 2.39 -12.02
C ASP A 60 3.74 0.88 -11.74
N ASN A 61 3.04 0.47 -10.67
CA ASN A 61 2.96 -0.91 -10.20
C ASN A 61 4.32 -1.55 -9.81
N LYS A 62 5.37 -0.74 -9.61
CA LYS A 62 6.69 -1.20 -9.17
C LYS A 62 6.99 -0.68 -7.77
N ILE A 63 7.43 -1.55 -6.89
CA ILE A 63 7.92 -1.16 -5.57
C ILE A 63 9.33 -0.56 -5.75
N ILE A 64 9.48 0.71 -5.39
CA ILE A 64 10.75 1.46 -5.48
C ILE A 64 11.43 1.63 -4.12
N ALA A 65 10.69 1.46 -3.03
CA ALA A 65 11.25 1.47 -1.68
C ALA A 65 10.53 0.46 -0.79
N ARG A 66 11.27 -0.15 0.13
CA ARG A 66 10.80 -1.05 1.18
C ARG A 66 11.44 -0.64 2.48
N ALA A 67 10.68 -0.56 3.54
CA ALA A 67 11.20 -0.19 4.85
C ALA A 67 10.37 -0.79 5.98
N HIS A 68 10.95 -0.86 7.14
CA HIS A 68 10.29 -1.24 8.37
C HIS A 68 10.81 -0.36 9.52
N ASN A 69 10.14 -0.43 10.65
CA ASN A 69 10.53 0.33 11.82
C ASN A 69 11.94 -0.07 12.29
N LEU A 70 12.77 0.93 12.64
CA LEU A 70 14.15 0.78 13.08
C LEU A 70 14.49 1.68 14.29
N THR A 71 13.49 2.06 15.07
CA THR A 71 13.65 3.04 16.16
C THR A 71 14.62 2.60 17.24
N GLU A 72 14.56 1.33 17.63
CA GLU A 72 15.46 0.76 18.64
C GLU A 72 16.87 0.55 18.07
N ARG A 73 16.95 -0.05 16.88
CA ARG A 73 18.21 -0.39 16.24
C ARG A 73 19.06 0.82 15.88
N LEU A 74 18.43 1.91 15.44
CA LEU A 74 19.12 3.15 15.08
C LEU A 74 19.20 4.15 16.26
N ASN A 75 18.56 3.84 17.39
CA ASN A 75 18.38 4.76 18.51
C ASN A 75 17.86 6.13 18.04
N ASP A 76 16.86 6.08 17.14
CA ASP A 76 16.27 7.25 16.49
C ASP A 76 14.73 7.16 16.53
N VAL A 77 14.11 8.04 17.30
CA VAL A 77 12.64 8.09 17.46
C VAL A 77 11.90 8.41 16.16
N THR A 78 12.60 8.89 15.14
CA THR A 78 12.04 9.21 13.82
C THR A 78 12.18 8.09 12.81
N ALA A 79 12.90 7.01 13.12
CA ALA A 79 13.16 5.90 12.21
C ALA A 79 11.94 4.98 12.01
N HIS A 80 10.75 5.57 11.81
CA HIS A 80 9.53 4.87 11.45
C HIS A 80 9.61 4.33 10.02
N ALA A 81 8.84 3.27 9.75
CA ALA A 81 8.79 2.62 8.44
C ALA A 81 8.50 3.62 7.30
N GLU A 82 7.54 4.53 7.52
CA GLU A 82 7.16 5.54 6.54
C GLU A 82 8.30 6.52 6.25
N MET A 83 9.00 6.98 7.28
CA MET A 83 10.13 7.92 7.13
C MET A 83 11.24 7.28 6.31
N GLN A 84 11.61 6.03 6.64
CA GLN A 84 12.60 5.26 5.89
C GLN A 84 12.17 5.04 4.43
N ALA A 85 10.91 4.68 4.20
CA ALA A 85 10.38 4.43 2.86
C ALA A 85 10.36 5.71 2.00
N ILE A 86 9.92 6.85 2.56
CA ILE A 86 9.89 8.15 1.88
C ILE A 86 11.31 8.57 1.49
N THR A 87 12.26 8.50 2.43
CA THR A 87 13.67 8.85 2.18
C THR A 87 14.27 7.97 1.09
N SER A 88 14.04 6.66 1.15
CA SER A 88 14.53 5.71 0.17
C SER A 88 13.92 5.95 -1.22
N ALA A 89 12.61 6.22 -1.31
CA ALA A 89 11.93 6.51 -2.56
C ALA A 89 12.41 7.82 -3.19
N ALA A 90 12.59 8.88 -2.38
CA ALA A 90 13.14 10.15 -2.83
C ALA A 90 14.56 9.99 -3.40
N HIS A 91 15.38 9.18 -2.74
CA HIS A 91 16.71 8.85 -3.24
C HIS A 91 16.65 8.07 -4.57
N PHE A 92 15.80 7.04 -4.65
CA PHE A 92 15.63 6.23 -5.87
C PHE A 92 15.23 7.09 -7.07
N LEU A 93 14.30 8.03 -6.88
CA LEU A 93 13.81 8.92 -7.94
C LEU A 93 14.71 10.13 -8.16
N ASN A 94 15.76 10.31 -7.36
CA ASN A 94 16.59 11.51 -7.34
C ASN A 94 15.76 12.81 -7.27
N GLY A 95 14.70 12.77 -6.46
CA GLY A 95 13.74 13.86 -6.35
C GLY A 95 13.04 13.88 -4.99
N LYS A 96 12.76 15.08 -4.45
CA LYS A 96 12.13 15.26 -3.13
C LYS A 96 10.60 15.10 -3.13
N TYR A 97 9.97 15.17 -4.28
CA TYR A 97 8.52 15.03 -4.43
C TYR A 97 8.16 13.68 -5.02
N LEU A 98 7.15 13.05 -4.45
CA LEU A 98 6.70 11.70 -4.75
C LEU A 98 5.27 11.73 -5.35
N ASN A 99 5.00 12.70 -6.22
CA ASN A 99 3.65 13.04 -6.74
C ASN A 99 2.90 11.86 -7.37
N ASP A 100 3.64 10.94 -8.04
CA ASP A 100 3.05 9.80 -8.74
C ASP A 100 3.20 8.50 -7.95
N CYS A 101 3.62 8.62 -6.68
CA CYS A 101 3.86 7.46 -5.83
C CYS A 101 2.69 7.18 -4.89
N SER A 102 2.53 5.90 -4.59
CA SER A 102 1.62 5.39 -3.56
C SER A 102 2.42 4.81 -2.39
N LEU A 103 2.04 5.17 -1.17
CA LEU A 103 2.58 4.57 0.06
C LEU A 103 1.60 3.53 0.59
N TYR A 104 2.09 2.34 0.88
CA TYR A 104 1.38 1.29 1.61
C TYR A 104 2.09 1.07 2.94
N VAL A 105 1.36 1.17 4.05
CA VAL A 105 1.90 1.02 5.40
C VAL A 105 0.95 0.19 6.26
N THR A 106 1.48 -0.70 7.08
CA THR A 106 0.64 -1.65 7.85
C THR A 106 -0.14 -1.01 8.99
N LEU A 107 0.26 0.18 9.46
CA LEU A 107 -0.39 0.92 10.54
C LEU A 107 -0.74 2.34 10.08
N GLU A 108 -1.85 2.89 10.58
CA GLU A 108 -2.20 4.30 10.37
C GLU A 108 -1.03 5.22 10.73
N PRO A 109 -0.57 6.08 9.81
CA PRO A 109 0.57 6.98 10.06
C PRO A 109 0.33 7.89 11.28
N CYS A 110 1.36 8.08 12.08
CA CYS A 110 1.33 9.06 13.17
C CYS A 110 1.45 10.49 12.63
N VAL A 111 1.34 11.49 13.52
CA VAL A 111 1.42 12.92 13.15
C VAL A 111 2.73 13.29 12.45
N MET A 112 3.86 12.73 12.90
CA MET A 112 5.18 12.96 12.29
C MET A 112 5.22 12.42 10.86
N CYS A 113 4.81 11.16 10.67
CA CYS A 113 4.81 10.51 9.36
C CYS A 113 3.82 11.17 8.42
N MET A 114 2.61 11.54 8.90
CA MET A 114 1.65 12.26 8.07
C MET A 114 2.18 13.63 7.64
N GLY A 115 2.96 14.32 8.47
CA GLY A 115 3.66 15.55 8.09
C GLY A 115 4.66 15.31 6.95
N ALA A 116 5.47 14.24 7.05
CA ALA A 116 6.41 13.87 5.98
C ALA A 116 5.70 13.46 4.69
N ILE A 117 4.61 12.69 4.80
CA ILE A 117 3.74 12.30 3.68
C ILE A 117 3.16 13.55 2.98
N TYR A 118 2.70 14.53 3.76
CA TYR A 118 2.18 15.79 3.22
C TYR A 118 3.25 16.56 2.42
N TRP A 119 4.44 16.74 2.99
CA TRP A 119 5.51 17.48 2.35
C TRP A 119 6.16 16.77 1.18
N SER A 120 6.18 15.44 1.18
CA SER A 120 6.63 14.64 0.03
C SER A 120 5.63 14.61 -1.13
N GLN A 121 4.39 15.10 -0.93
CA GLN A 121 3.32 15.16 -1.92
C GLN A 121 2.94 13.79 -2.51
N LEU A 122 2.99 12.75 -1.70
CA LEU A 122 2.49 11.43 -2.09
C LEU A 122 1.04 11.52 -2.59
N SER A 123 0.73 10.88 -3.72
CA SER A 123 -0.60 10.95 -4.35
C SER A 123 -1.61 9.97 -3.75
N LYS A 124 -1.15 8.86 -3.20
CA LYS A 124 -2.00 7.84 -2.59
C LYS A 124 -1.36 7.27 -1.32
N ILE A 125 -2.16 7.16 -0.29
CA ILE A 125 -1.77 6.54 0.98
C ILE A 125 -2.77 5.42 1.28
N VAL A 126 -2.26 4.22 1.51
CA VAL A 126 -3.06 3.06 1.91
C VAL A 126 -2.50 2.53 3.21
N PHE A 127 -3.33 2.45 4.25
CA PHE A 127 -2.90 1.87 5.52
C PHE A 127 -3.76 0.69 5.96
N GLY A 128 -3.14 -0.21 6.74
CA GLY A 128 -3.78 -1.40 7.30
C GLY A 128 -4.61 -1.07 8.55
N ALA A 129 -4.06 -1.38 9.71
CA ALA A 129 -4.72 -1.19 10.99
C ALA A 129 -4.83 0.30 11.38
N LYS A 130 -5.92 0.66 12.08
CA LYS A 130 -6.07 1.99 12.69
C LYS A 130 -5.23 2.09 13.98
N ASP A 131 -4.57 3.23 14.16
CA ASP A 131 -3.96 3.59 15.46
C ASP A 131 -4.91 4.52 16.25
N LYS A 132 -5.65 3.93 17.18
CA LYS A 132 -6.62 4.65 18.01
C LYS A 132 -5.97 5.61 19.02
N LYS A 133 -4.65 5.57 19.20
CA LYS A 133 -3.94 6.39 20.19
C LYS A 133 -3.10 7.50 19.54
N ARG A 134 -2.39 7.20 18.46
CA ARG A 134 -1.37 8.08 17.88
C ARG A 134 -1.57 8.33 16.38
N GLY A 135 -2.59 7.73 15.75
CA GLY A 135 -2.90 7.93 14.34
C GLY A 135 -3.21 9.39 14.04
N TYR A 136 -2.87 9.82 12.83
CA TYR A 136 -3.04 11.22 12.41
C TYR A 136 -4.49 11.71 12.50
N GLN A 137 -5.47 10.81 12.34
CA GLN A 137 -6.90 11.14 12.44
C GLN A 137 -7.28 11.62 13.86
N GLN A 138 -6.63 11.08 14.92
CA GLN A 138 -6.84 11.53 16.30
C GLN A 138 -6.35 12.97 16.53
N ALA A 139 -5.33 13.39 15.79
CA ALA A 139 -4.80 14.74 15.85
C ALA A 139 -5.50 15.70 14.87
N HIS A 140 -6.59 15.26 14.22
CA HIS A 140 -7.34 16.02 13.20
C HIS A 140 -6.46 16.56 12.05
N LEU A 141 -5.34 15.91 11.77
CA LEU A 141 -4.51 16.25 10.63
C LEU A 141 -5.16 15.79 9.33
N GLN A 142 -4.91 16.55 8.28
CA GLN A 142 -5.37 16.21 6.93
C GLN A 142 -4.18 15.84 6.06
N ALA A 143 -4.40 14.91 5.14
CA ALA A 143 -3.45 14.63 4.09
C ALA A 143 -3.34 15.81 3.11
N HIS A 144 -2.31 15.79 2.26
CA HIS A 144 -2.18 16.77 1.19
C HIS A 144 -3.47 16.80 0.34
N PRO A 145 -4.00 17.99 -0.07
CA PRO A 145 -5.30 18.08 -0.78
C PRO A 145 -5.40 17.28 -2.06
N LYS A 146 -4.27 16.95 -2.69
CA LYS A 146 -4.20 16.12 -3.90
C LYS A 146 -4.04 14.63 -3.59
N ALA A 147 -3.88 14.25 -2.34
CA ALA A 147 -3.67 12.87 -1.94
C ALA A 147 -4.99 12.16 -1.63
N SER A 148 -5.13 10.94 -2.09
CA SER A 148 -6.19 10.02 -1.66
C SER A 148 -5.71 9.14 -0.51
N VAL A 149 -6.57 8.92 0.49
CA VAL A 149 -6.22 8.10 1.67
C VAL A 149 -7.25 7.01 1.86
N TYR A 150 -6.77 5.78 1.97
CA TYR A 150 -7.59 4.58 2.18
C TYR A 150 -7.07 3.80 3.39
N GLY A 151 -7.94 3.46 4.31
CA GLY A 151 -7.61 2.65 5.47
C GLY A 151 -8.36 1.33 5.50
N GLY A 152 -7.83 0.36 6.24
CA GLY A 152 -8.49 -0.92 6.48
C GLY A 152 -8.07 -2.05 5.55
N VAL A 153 -7.11 -1.84 4.67
CA VAL A 153 -6.61 -2.89 3.78
C VAL A 153 -5.75 -3.87 4.59
N MET A 154 -6.21 -5.13 4.72
CA MET A 154 -5.57 -6.15 5.56
C MET A 154 -5.38 -5.69 7.03
N ALA A 155 -6.39 -4.99 7.55
CA ALA A 155 -6.32 -4.39 8.89
C ALA A 155 -6.19 -5.44 9.99
N ASP A 156 -6.86 -6.59 9.85
CA ASP A 156 -6.86 -7.64 10.88
C ASP A 156 -5.48 -8.32 10.98
N GLU A 157 -4.84 -8.59 9.86
CA GLU A 157 -3.48 -9.16 9.81
C GLU A 157 -2.46 -8.19 10.42
N ALA A 158 -2.55 -6.91 10.06
CA ALA A 158 -1.67 -5.88 10.61
C ALA A 158 -1.86 -5.70 12.12
N ALA A 159 -3.13 -5.69 12.59
CA ALA A 159 -3.45 -5.57 14.00
C ALA A 159 -3.00 -6.80 14.80
N ALA A 160 -3.17 -8.02 14.26
CA ALA A 160 -2.75 -9.25 14.90
C ALA A 160 -1.24 -9.28 15.15
N LEU A 161 -0.43 -8.85 14.17
CA LEU A 161 1.02 -8.80 14.32
C LEU A 161 1.45 -7.83 15.43
N LEU A 162 0.85 -6.63 15.48
CA LEU A 162 1.07 -5.66 16.54
C LEU A 162 0.66 -6.20 17.92
N GLN A 163 -0.51 -6.82 18.02
CA GLN A 163 -1.00 -7.40 19.27
C GLN A 163 -0.06 -8.47 19.81
N THR A 164 0.39 -9.39 18.96
CA THR A 164 1.34 -10.45 19.31
C THR A 164 2.65 -9.86 19.83
N PHE A 165 3.18 -8.84 19.18
CA PHE A 165 4.39 -8.15 19.59
C PHE A 165 4.25 -7.55 21.01
N PHE A 166 3.19 -6.77 21.24
CA PHE A 166 3.00 -6.11 22.53
C PHE A 166 2.61 -7.10 23.65
N GLN A 167 1.99 -8.23 23.34
CA GLN A 167 1.77 -9.31 24.31
C GLN A 167 3.11 -9.89 24.77
N LYS A 168 4.00 -10.23 23.84
CA LYS A 168 5.35 -10.75 24.12
C LYS A 168 6.18 -9.77 24.98
N LYS A 169 6.05 -8.46 24.77
CA LYS A 169 6.82 -7.44 25.55
C LYS A 169 6.28 -7.20 26.97
N ARG A 170 5.08 -7.71 27.32
CA ARG A 170 4.48 -7.55 28.66
C ARG A 170 4.74 -8.74 29.60
N THR A 171 5.20 -9.87 29.04
CA THR A 171 5.62 -11.07 29.78
C THR A 171 7.10 -10.98 30.10
#